data_98693ab2fdd9507fcde0a76419f74678
#
_entry.id   98693ab2fdd9507fcde0a76419f74678
#
_cell.length_a   1.000
_cell.length_b   1.000
_cell.length_c   1.000
_cell.angle_alpha   90.00
_cell.angle_beta   90.00
_cell.angle_gamma   90.00
#
_symmetry.space_group_name_H-M   'P 1'
#
loop_
_entity.id
_entity.type
_entity.pdbx_description
1 polymer ?
#
loop_
_entity_poly.entity_id
_entity_poly.type
_entity_poly.pdbx_seq_one_letter_code
_entity_poly.pdbx_strand_id
1 'polypeptide(L)'
;MSSADVQELDFVKNIFDNVHGFIPLTQVECDIVNHDLFQRLRNIKQLGLLEYVFPGAIHNRFNHSLGVMHIADKMVVTLQEKNLQKKGRSIPSDTRQIIRLAALLHDIGHYPLSHIIEVPVRKDAKARFHQLPPPEGHLEVKILGEKTESEGSEQIAPLVAGSSSHTLNHQLHKPINDSLDYAHHERMASIVINKSGIRDILLDSGELDQEQVDDICRIIAGSYSGFETAIIHSELDADRFDYLLRDSKQTGVIYGLFDLDQIIRRLEYLEPTTSDLDEGTSGLCVDYRGQKAVEDYLLARYFLYSTVIYQKTSIGFHHMASMVYEGLLERGHVPSYFDLIEIFDKGDIGHYMNFDDSFFWEILKAITSDPEKIEEEGKYQYASTLDTGEYRYPSDFIIDCSKRLLMRRPLKLVKEEQAIVQKSSSTSSSLAHLHYGPAIETICREADIPREWYITPKVEQDITELSPFAPIDDIDSYMRLRSDSIKIKKPDSSTIFLIDDPASIVRILSDKQLNIFAVYTKDEDYKERLCEVIDNCQS
;
A
#
# COMPACT_ATOMS: atom_id res chain seq x y z
N MET A 1 -13.92 3.66 42.88
CA MET A 1 -12.56 3.82 42.37
C MET A 1 -12.68 4.79 41.20
N SER A 2 -12.03 5.95 41.30
CA SER A 2 -12.12 7.03 40.34
C SER A 2 -11.65 6.56 38.97
N SER A 3 -12.26 7.04 37.90
CA SER A 3 -11.84 6.96 36.52
C SER A 3 -10.51 7.70 36.34
N ALA A 4 -9.43 7.11 36.87
CA ALA A 4 -8.11 7.69 36.76
C ALA A 4 -7.49 7.16 35.45
N ASP A 5 -7.19 8.13 34.59
CA ASP A 5 -6.11 8.20 33.62
C ASP A 5 -6.24 7.46 32.28
N VAL A 6 -7.38 7.52 31.62
CA VAL A 6 -7.35 7.76 30.17
C VAL A 6 -7.32 9.27 30.01
N GLN A 7 -6.18 9.85 29.62
CA GLN A 7 -6.12 11.28 29.35
C GLN A 7 -7.07 11.57 28.20
N GLU A 8 -8.13 12.32 28.47
CA GLU A 8 -9.03 12.81 27.46
C GLU A 8 -8.26 13.79 26.59
N LEU A 9 -8.19 13.51 25.28
CA LEU A 9 -7.69 14.48 24.32
C LEU A 9 -8.67 15.68 24.26
N ASP A 10 -8.13 16.89 24.19
CA ASP A 10 -8.93 18.11 24.04
C ASP A 10 -9.40 18.26 22.60
N PHE A 11 -10.63 17.87 22.33
CA PHE A 11 -11.24 17.97 21.02
C PHE A 11 -11.90 19.33 20.83
N VAL A 12 -11.39 20.09 19.85
CA VAL A 12 -11.83 21.47 19.57
C VAL A 12 -12.81 21.58 18.41
N LYS A 13 -12.87 20.56 17.53
CA LYS A 13 -13.68 20.57 16.31
C LYS A 13 -14.20 19.18 15.96
N ASN A 14 -15.33 19.15 15.23
CA ASN A 14 -15.84 17.91 14.62
C ASN A 14 -15.96 18.08 13.12
N ILE A 15 -15.58 17.06 12.35
CA ILE A 15 -15.84 16.93 10.92
C ILE A 15 -16.85 15.81 10.72
N PHE A 16 -17.87 16.06 9.91
CA PHE A 16 -18.84 15.02 9.57
C PHE A 16 -18.33 14.20 8.38
N ASP A 17 -18.19 12.90 8.58
CA ASP A 17 -17.87 11.92 7.56
C ASP A 17 -19.09 11.04 7.27
N ASN A 18 -19.33 10.74 6.00
CA ASN A 18 -20.51 9.97 5.59
C ASN A 18 -20.45 8.48 5.98
N VAL A 19 -19.26 7.96 6.32
CA VAL A 19 -19.09 6.57 6.78
C VAL A 19 -19.17 6.48 8.30
N HIS A 20 -18.41 7.33 8.99
CA HIS A 20 -18.18 7.26 10.44
C HIS A 20 -18.99 8.28 11.28
N GLY A 21 -19.72 9.21 10.63
CA GLY A 21 -20.42 10.26 11.35
C GLY A 21 -19.49 11.39 11.79
N PHE A 22 -19.64 11.88 13.00
CA PHE A 22 -18.82 12.98 13.53
C PHE A 22 -17.46 12.46 14.01
N ILE A 23 -16.39 12.99 13.43
CA ILE A 23 -14.98 12.70 13.76
C ILE A 23 -14.45 13.90 14.56
N PRO A 24 -14.11 13.72 15.86
CA PRO A 24 -13.54 14.78 16.67
C PRO A 24 -12.05 14.97 16.35
N LEU A 25 -11.58 16.24 16.37
CA LEU A 25 -10.21 16.63 16.13
C LEU A 25 -9.65 17.48 17.27
N THR A 26 -8.38 17.26 17.60
CA THR A 26 -7.58 18.13 18.46
C THR A 26 -7.12 19.36 17.68
N GLN A 27 -6.50 20.35 18.35
CA GLN A 27 -6.01 21.55 17.68
C GLN A 27 -4.93 21.22 16.65
N VAL A 28 -3.93 20.41 17.01
CA VAL A 28 -2.84 20.02 16.10
C VAL A 28 -3.38 19.27 14.87
N GLU A 29 -4.37 18.42 15.04
CA GLU A 29 -5.04 17.74 13.92
C GLU A 29 -5.80 18.72 13.02
N CYS A 30 -6.43 19.75 13.59
CA CYS A 30 -7.06 20.81 12.80
C CYS A 30 -6.03 21.59 11.97
N ASP A 31 -4.88 21.90 12.54
CA ASP A 31 -3.82 22.64 11.87
C ASP A 31 -3.23 21.82 10.71
N ILE A 32 -3.00 20.51 10.90
CA ILE A 32 -2.60 19.59 9.84
C ILE A 32 -3.67 19.48 8.75
N VAL A 33 -4.94 19.30 9.13
CA VAL A 33 -6.03 19.20 8.16
C VAL A 33 -6.16 20.48 7.34
N ASN A 34 -5.85 21.65 7.90
CA ASN A 34 -5.87 22.93 7.19
C ASN A 34 -4.60 23.17 6.35
N HIS A 35 -3.55 22.38 6.50
CA HIS A 35 -2.33 22.52 5.73
C HIS A 35 -2.55 22.17 4.25
N ASP A 36 -1.99 22.96 3.35
CA ASP A 36 -2.22 22.86 1.90
C ASP A 36 -1.90 21.46 1.34
N LEU A 37 -0.82 20.83 1.80
CA LEU A 37 -0.47 19.47 1.36
C LEU A 37 -1.45 18.41 1.85
N PHE A 38 -2.09 18.61 3.00
CA PHE A 38 -3.17 17.71 3.42
C PHE A 38 -4.43 17.97 2.59
N GLN A 39 -4.73 19.25 2.27
CA GLN A 39 -5.83 19.60 1.37
C GLN A 39 -5.66 19.06 -0.06
N ARG A 40 -4.41 18.87 -0.54
CA ARG A 40 -4.11 18.22 -1.82
C ARG A 40 -4.77 16.84 -1.92
N LEU A 41 -4.91 16.09 -0.82
CA LEU A 41 -5.55 14.78 -0.79
C LEU A 41 -7.02 14.79 -1.24
N ARG A 42 -7.69 15.95 -1.25
CA ARG A 42 -9.05 16.10 -1.82
C ARG A 42 -9.08 15.89 -3.32
N ASN A 43 -7.97 16.13 -3.98
CA ASN A 43 -7.82 16.03 -5.43
C ASN A 43 -7.21 14.69 -5.86
N ILE A 44 -6.99 13.74 -4.94
CA ILE A 44 -6.50 12.40 -5.23
C ILE A 44 -7.60 11.39 -4.91
N LYS A 45 -8.13 10.75 -5.93
CA LYS A 45 -9.17 9.73 -5.77
C LYS A 45 -8.60 8.46 -5.14
N GLN A 46 -9.35 7.92 -4.16
CA GLN A 46 -8.98 6.68 -3.46
C GLN A 46 -8.80 5.50 -4.43
N LEU A 47 -9.72 5.33 -5.35
CA LEU A 47 -9.79 4.20 -6.27
C LEU A 47 -9.40 4.55 -7.71
N GLY A 48 -8.67 5.65 -7.90
CA GLY A 48 -8.19 6.07 -9.21
C GLY A 48 -9.30 6.19 -10.25
N LEU A 49 -9.29 5.34 -11.28
CA LEU A 49 -10.24 5.39 -12.40
C LEU A 49 -11.46 4.48 -12.23
N LEU A 50 -11.67 3.92 -11.05
CA LEU A 50 -12.79 3.00 -10.80
C LEU A 50 -14.16 3.68 -11.03
N GLU A 51 -14.25 5.01 -10.87
CA GLU A 51 -15.43 5.80 -11.18
C GLU A 51 -15.92 5.64 -12.64
N TYR A 52 -15.04 5.23 -13.56
CA TYR A 52 -15.42 4.95 -14.93
C TYR A 52 -16.36 3.75 -15.05
N VAL A 53 -16.41 2.88 -14.06
CA VAL A 53 -17.29 1.72 -13.99
C VAL A 53 -18.32 1.86 -12.86
N PHE A 54 -17.90 2.36 -11.71
CA PHE A 54 -18.73 2.63 -10.54
C PHE A 54 -18.82 4.15 -10.33
N PRO A 55 -19.81 4.86 -10.92
CA PRO A 55 -19.83 6.33 -10.90
C PRO A 55 -19.86 6.98 -9.52
N GLY A 56 -20.24 6.22 -8.47
CA GLY A 56 -20.17 6.67 -7.08
C GLY A 56 -18.77 6.61 -6.46
N ALA A 57 -17.80 5.95 -7.09
CA ALA A 57 -16.43 5.79 -6.59
C ALA A 57 -15.58 7.06 -6.81
N ILE A 58 -16.07 8.20 -6.32
CA ILE A 58 -15.44 9.53 -6.48
C ILE A 58 -14.81 10.05 -5.20
N HIS A 59 -14.83 9.28 -4.12
CA HIS A 59 -14.22 9.65 -2.84
C HIS A 59 -12.69 9.72 -2.96
N ASN A 60 -12.11 10.49 -2.06
CA ASN A 60 -10.72 10.89 -2.11
C ASN A 60 -9.96 10.49 -0.84
N ARG A 61 -8.64 10.61 -0.91
CA ARG A 61 -7.73 10.27 0.17
C ARG A 61 -7.91 11.12 1.43
N PHE A 62 -8.39 12.35 1.28
CA PHE A 62 -8.70 13.22 2.42
C PHE A 62 -9.75 12.60 3.36
N ASN A 63 -10.86 12.12 2.80
CA ASN A 63 -11.92 11.51 3.62
C ASN A 63 -11.46 10.18 4.23
N HIS A 64 -10.68 9.42 3.49
CA HIS A 64 -10.07 8.18 3.94
C HIS A 64 -9.14 8.41 5.14
N SER A 65 -8.17 9.33 5.05
CA SER A 65 -7.24 9.64 6.13
C SER A 65 -7.95 10.05 7.43
N LEU A 66 -9.04 10.81 7.35
CA LEU A 66 -9.88 11.13 8.50
C LEU A 66 -10.55 9.88 9.10
N GLY A 67 -11.04 8.98 8.25
CA GLY A 67 -11.66 7.73 8.69
C GLY A 67 -10.66 6.77 9.34
N VAL A 68 -9.47 6.64 8.77
CA VAL A 68 -8.37 5.84 9.34
C VAL A 68 -7.99 6.34 10.72
N MET A 69 -7.80 7.66 10.87
CA MET A 69 -7.55 8.28 12.18
C MET A 69 -8.67 7.95 13.19
N HIS A 70 -9.92 8.02 12.78
CA HIS A 70 -11.06 7.74 13.65
C HIS A 70 -11.11 6.26 14.10
N ILE A 71 -10.84 5.33 13.20
CA ILE A 71 -10.81 3.91 13.52
C ILE A 71 -9.60 3.59 14.40
N ALA A 72 -8.42 4.12 14.08
CA ALA A 72 -7.21 3.97 14.90
C ALA A 72 -7.45 4.45 16.33
N ASP A 73 -8.12 5.59 16.50
CA ASP A 73 -8.53 6.10 17.82
C ASP A 73 -9.41 5.11 18.58
N LYS A 74 -10.45 4.58 17.96
CA LYS A 74 -11.33 3.55 18.57
C LYS A 74 -10.55 2.30 18.99
N MET A 75 -9.60 1.86 18.17
CA MET A 75 -8.75 0.70 18.49
C MET A 75 -7.90 0.98 19.73
N VAL A 76 -7.19 2.12 19.76
CA VAL A 76 -6.34 2.53 20.90
C VAL A 76 -7.14 2.67 22.18
N VAL A 77 -8.27 3.38 22.15
CA VAL A 77 -9.15 3.54 23.33
C VAL A 77 -9.61 2.19 23.86
N THR A 78 -10.02 1.27 22.98
CA THR A 78 -10.42 -0.08 23.40
C THR A 78 -9.25 -0.84 24.08
N LEU A 79 -8.04 -0.71 23.54
CA LEU A 79 -6.86 -1.35 24.13
C LEU A 79 -6.48 -0.72 25.47
N GLN A 80 -6.54 0.62 25.60
CA GLN A 80 -6.30 1.33 26.85
C GLN A 80 -7.29 0.89 27.94
N GLU A 81 -8.58 0.89 27.66
CA GLU A 81 -9.62 0.46 28.61
C GLU A 81 -9.41 -0.97 29.10
N LYS A 82 -9.04 -1.90 28.22
CA LYS A 82 -8.81 -3.32 28.57
C LYS A 82 -7.53 -3.54 29.37
N ASN A 83 -6.46 -2.79 29.07
CA ASN A 83 -5.21 -2.89 29.79
C ASN A 83 -5.32 -2.33 31.22
N LEU A 84 -6.05 -1.23 31.39
CA LEU A 84 -6.36 -0.67 32.71
C LEU A 84 -7.12 -1.67 33.59
N GLN A 85 -8.08 -2.40 33.02
CA GLN A 85 -8.87 -3.39 33.75
C GLN A 85 -8.05 -4.62 34.17
N LYS A 86 -7.02 -5.01 33.40
CA LYS A 86 -6.29 -6.27 33.62
C LYS A 86 -5.04 -6.15 34.47
N LYS A 87 -4.26 -5.08 34.41
CA LYS A 87 -2.89 -5.04 34.97
C LYS A 87 -2.44 -3.72 35.62
N GLY A 88 -3.23 -2.67 35.63
CA GLY A 88 -2.82 -1.37 36.17
C GLY A 88 -1.68 -0.69 35.39
N ARG A 89 -1.37 -1.17 34.18
CA ARG A 89 -0.47 -0.52 33.22
C ARG A 89 -1.31 0.21 32.19
N SER A 90 -1.15 1.53 32.09
CA SER A 90 -1.80 2.31 31.05
C SER A 90 -0.86 2.40 29.84
N ILE A 91 -1.43 2.29 28.63
CA ILE A 91 -0.79 2.79 27.42
C ILE A 91 -0.62 4.30 27.65
N PRO A 92 0.60 4.88 27.45
CA PRO A 92 0.83 6.31 27.66
C PRO A 92 -0.19 7.16 26.91
N SER A 93 -0.57 8.28 27.47
CA SER A 93 -1.60 9.17 26.91
C SER A 93 -1.19 9.75 25.56
N ASP A 94 0.08 10.11 25.43
CA ASP A 94 0.68 10.62 24.20
C ASP A 94 0.67 9.61 23.07
N THR A 95 0.74 8.30 23.36
CA THR A 95 0.60 7.22 22.36
C THR A 95 -0.69 7.34 21.55
N ARG A 96 -1.80 7.74 22.19
CA ARG A 96 -3.07 7.94 21.49
C ARG A 96 -2.97 9.04 20.44
N GLN A 97 -2.38 10.19 20.79
CA GLN A 97 -2.19 11.31 19.87
C GLN A 97 -1.21 10.96 18.74
N ILE A 98 -0.11 10.26 19.05
CA ILE A 98 0.88 9.80 18.07
C ILE A 98 0.22 8.88 17.02
N ILE A 99 -0.57 7.89 17.46
CA ILE A 99 -1.25 6.96 16.54
C ILE A 99 -2.28 7.69 15.69
N ARG A 100 -3.06 8.61 16.28
CA ARG A 100 -4.03 9.42 15.53
C ARG A 100 -3.36 10.24 14.45
N LEU A 101 -2.22 10.89 14.76
CA LEU A 101 -1.45 11.68 13.80
C LEU A 101 -0.80 10.81 12.73
N ALA A 102 -0.24 9.66 13.09
CA ALA A 102 0.30 8.71 12.12
C ALA A 102 -0.80 8.21 11.16
N ALA A 103 -1.98 7.86 11.69
CA ALA A 103 -3.14 7.47 10.90
C ALA A 103 -3.66 8.60 10.00
N LEU A 104 -3.66 9.85 10.48
CA LEU A 104 -4.07 11.01 9.68
C LEU A 104 -3.12 11.27 8.52
N LEU A 105 -1.82 11.09 8.73
CA LEU A 105 -0.75 11.45 7.79
C LEU A 105 -0.26 10.30 6.91
N HIS A 106 -0.72 9.04 7.10
CA HIS A 106 -0.17 7.88 6.41
C HIS A 106 -0.20 8.00 4.88
N ASP A 107 -1.25 8.62 4.34
CA ASP A 107 -1.49 8.76 2.90
C ASP A 107 -0.99 10.09 2.29
N ILE A 108 -0.36 10.98 3.08
CA ILE A 108 -0.01 12.34 2.61
C ILE A 108 1.00 12.33 1.45
N GLY A 109 1.78 11.25 1.31
CA GLY A 109 2.75 11.04 0.24
C GLY A 109 2.17 10.44 -1.05
N HIS A 110 0.87 10.26 -1.15
CA HIS A 110 0.27 9.55 -2.28
C HIS A 110 0.42 10.28 -3.62
N TYR A 111 0.53 9.48 -4.70
CA TYR A 111 0.66 9.92 -6.09
C TYR A 111 -0.71 10.21 -6.72
N PRO A 112 -0.76 11.00 -7.82
CA PRO A 112 -1.96 11.13 -8.65
C PRO A 112 -2.53 9.75 -9.02
N LEU A 113 -3.84 9.62 -9.10
CA LEU A 113 -4.54 8.35 -9.36
C LEU A 113 -4.10 7.19 -8.43
N SER A 114 -3.57 7.52 -7.25
CA SER A 114 -3.18 6.55 -6.21
C SER A 114 -2.17 5.50 -6.73
N HIS A 115 -2.38 4.23 -6.47
CA HIS A 115 -1.47 3.14 -6.84
C HIS A 115 -1.24 2.98 -8.35
N ILE A 116 -2.09 3.57 -9.20
CA ILE A 116 -1.94 3.47 -10.66
C ILE A 116 -0.65 4.14 -11.12
N ILE A 117 -0.35 5.32 -10.59
CA ILE A 117 0.87 6.09 -10.92
C ILE A 117 2.04 5.67 -10.04
N GLU A 118 1.79 5.24 -8.83
CA GLU A 118 2.83 4.71 -7.95
C GLU A 118 3.63 3.57 -8.59
N VAL A 119 2.96 2.65 -9.31
CA VAL A 119 3.60 1.50 -9.96
C VAL A 119 4.71 1.91 -10.94
N PRO A 120 4.48 2.75 -11.98
CA PRO A 120 5.54 3.19 -12.89
C PRO A 120 6.62 4.01 -12.19
N VAL A 121 6.30 4.85 -11.20
CA VAL A 121 7.28 5.63 -10.44
C VAL A 121 8.21 4.72 -9.64
N ARG A 122 7.67 3.71 -8.95
CA ARG A 122 8.48 2.72 -8.21
C ARG A 122 9.36 1.89 -9.14
N LYS A 123 8.84 1.51 -10.30
CA LYS A 123 9.60 0.76 -11.31
C LYS A 123 10.79 1.55 -11.84
N ASP A 124 10.58 2.84 -12.15
CA ASP A 124 11.64 3.76 -12.56
C ASP A 124 12.67 3.98 -11.44
N ALA A 125 12.21 4.27 -10.22
CA ALA A 125 13.10 4.45 -9.07
C ALA A 125 13.99 3.23 -8.84
N LYS A 126 13.42 2.01 -8.91
CA LYS A 126 14.19 0.77 -8.80
C LYS A 126 15.25 0.62 -9.89
N ALA A 127 14.92 0.94 -11.13
CA ALA A 127 15.84 0.83 -12.25
C ALA A 127 17.03 1.80 -12.12
N ARG A 128 16.76 3.02 -11.63
CA ARG A 128 17.81 4.07 -11.47
C ARG A 128 18.61 3.94 -10.18
N PHE A 129 18.05 3.37 -9.11
CA PHE A 129 18.71 3.27 -7.81
C PHE A 129 20.08 2.60 -7.89
N HIS A 130 20.25 1.62 -8.78
CA HIS A 130 21.54 0.96 -9.01
C HIS A 130 22.52 1.79 -9.83
N GLN A 131 22.11 2.94 -10.38
CA GLN A 131 22.92 3.79 -11.27
C GLN A 131 23.31 5.12 -10.63
N LEU A 132 22.60 5.58 -9.61
CA LEU A 132 22.82 6.87 -8.96
C LEU A 132 23.24 6.65 -7.49
N PRO A 133 24.20 7.44 -6.96
CA PRO A 133 24.41 7.50 -5.52
C PRO A 133 23.09 7.94 -4.86
N PRO A 134 22.75 7.43 -3.67
CA PRO A 134 21.56 7.87 -2.95
C PRO A 134 21.61 9.40 -2.79
N PRO A 135 20.49 10.13 -3.00
CA PRO A 135 20.48 11.58 -2.87
C PRO A 135 20.95 11.98 -1.47
N GLU A 136 21.87 12.96 -1.40
CA GLU A 136 22.32 13.54 -0.15
C GLU A 136 21.10 14.13 0.57
N GLY A 137 20.78 13.66 1.74
CA GLY A 137 19.61 14.10 2.52
C GLY A 137 18.56 13.03 2.79
N HIS A 138 18.74 11.79 2.33
CA HIS A 138 18.04 10.69 2.96
C HIS A 138 18.38 10.73 4.44
N LEU A 139 17.37 10.93 5.28
CA LEU A 139 17.48 10.53 6.67
C LEU A 139 17.93 9.08 6.63
N GLU A 140 19.26 8.87 6.76
CA GLU A 140 19.73 7.61 7.29
C GLU A 140 18.97 7.48 8.61
N VAL A 141 17.89 6.70 8.59
CA VAL A 141 17.48 6.04 9.79
C VAL A 141 18.72 5.21 10.13
N LYS A 142 19.60 5.78 10.94
CA LYS A 142 20.79 5.10 11.43
C LYS A 142 20.27 3.83 12.07
N ILE A 143 20.33 2.75 11.32
CA ILE A 143 20.25 1.41 11.87
C ILE A 143 21.53 1.31 12.69
N LEU A 144 21.41 1.59 13.98
CA LEU A 144 22.47 1.36 14.97
C LEU A 144 22.75 -0.16 14.94
N GLY A 145 23.72 -0.60 14.13
CA GLY A 145 24.09 -2.00 14.11
C GLY A 145 25.04 -2.47 13.00
N GLU A 146 25.50 -1.66 12.07
CA GLU A 146 26.53 -2.09 11.14
C GLU A 146 27.93 -1.85 11.71
N LYS A 147 28.60 -2.94 12.07
CA LYS A 147 30.04 -2.99 12.26
C LYS A 147 30.71 -2.87 10.89
N THR A 148 31.46 -1.79 10.70
CA THR A 148 32.44 -1.68 9.61
C THR A 148 33.45 -2.80 9.73
N GLU A 149 33.41 -3.78 8.83
CA GLU A 149 34.51 -4.71 8.63
C GLU A 149 35.57 -4.04 7.77
N SER A 150 36.69 -3.70 8.42
CA SER A 150 37.94 -3.41 7.73
C SER A 150 38.66 -4.72 7.39
N GLU A 151 39.17 -4.78 6.16
CA GLU A 151 39.97 -5.86 5.59
C GLU A 151 41.06 -6.38 6.51
N GLY A 152 41.23 -7.71 6.52
CA GLY A 152 42.38 -8.38 7.14
C GLY A 152 42.24 -9.90 7.17
N SER A 153 42.92 -10.54 6.29
CA SER A 153 43.05 -12.00 6.12
C SER A 153 43.52 -12.77 7.35
N GLU A 154 43.15 -14.05 7.39
CA GLU A 154 43.84 -15.25 7.84
C GLU A 154 43.33 -16.05 9.06
N GLN A 155 43.00 -17.26 8.71
CA GLN A 155 43.25 -18.55 9.43
C GLN A 155 42.32 -19.06 10.55
N ILE A 156 41.96 -20.29 10.30
CA ILE A 156 41.20 -21.35 10.94
C ILE A 156 41.78 -21.78 12.31
N ALA A 157 40.93 -22.02 13.31
CA ALA A 157 40.76 -23.23 14.11
C ALA A 157 40.08 -23.01 15.48
N PRO A 158 39.62 -24.05 16.17
CA PRO A 158 38.33 -24.05 16.87
C PRO A 158 38.42 -24.12 18.41
N LEU A 159 37.21 -24.11 19.05
CA LEU A 159 36.83 -24.59 20.40
C LEU A 159 37.05 -23.68 21.63
N VAL A 160 35.97 -23.54 22.35
CA VAL A 160 35.67 -23.89 23.74
C VAL A 160 34.80 -22.83 24.44
N ALA A 161 33.81 -23.36 25.13
CA ALA A 161 32.75 -22.71 25.88
C ALA A 161 33.21 -21.66 26.91
N GLY A 162 32.39 -20.62 27.08
CA GLY A 162 32.50 -19.69 28.19
C GLY A 162 31.25 -18.82 28.28
N SER A 163 30.45 -19.07 29.30
CA SER A 163 29.25 -18.33 29.72
C SER A 163 29.50 -16.84 29.87
N SER A 164 28.69 -16.01 29.23
CA SER A 164 28.43 -14.64 29.69
C SER A 164 27.09 -14.17 29.13
N SER A 165 26.22 -13.80 30.05
CA SER A 165 24.93 -13.15 29.87
C SER A 165 25.07 -11.89 29.03
N HIS A 166 24.57 -11.94 27.78
CA HIS A 166 24.23 -10.77 27.02
C HIS A 166 22.75 -10.83 26.65
N THR A 167 22.01 -9.92 27.24
CA THR A 167 20.68 -9.51 26.84
C THR A 167 20.67 -9.23 25.33
N LEU A 168 20.18 -10.19 24.54
CA LEU A 168 19.89 -9.99 23.12
C LEU A 168 18.56 -9.23 23.02
N ASN A 169 18.65 -7.91 22.88
CA ASN A 169 17.59 -7.13 22.27
C ASN A 169 17.57 -7.47 20.78
N HIS A 170 16.88 -8.54 20.40
CA HIS A 170 16.51 -8.77 19.01
C HIS A 170 15.36 -7.83 18.65
N GLN A 171 15.70 -6.66 18.12
CA GLN A 171 14.78 -5.82 17.38
C GLN A 171 14.43 -6.57 16.10
N LEU A 172 13.19 -7.04 16.02
CA LEU A 172 12.57 -7.58 14.80
C LEU A 172 12.37 -6.44 13.79
N HIS A 173 13.46 -6.05 13.13
CA HIS A 173 13.33 -5.20 11.96
C HIS A 173 13.01 -6.08 10.75
N LYS A 174 11.87 -5.85 10.09
CA LYS A 174 11.71 -6.24 8.68
C LYS A 174 13.00 -5.82 7.99
N PRO A 175 13.77 -6.70 7.32
CA PRO A 175 14.77 -6.23 6.38
C PRO A 175 13.98 -5.62 5.25
N ILE A 176 13.94 -4.32 5.25
CA ILE A 176 13.50 -3.55 4.13
C ILE A 176 14.48 -3.97 3.04
N ASN A 177 13.97 -4.66 2.02
CA ASN A 177 14.74 -4.88 0.81
C ASN A 177 14.88 -3.49 0.19
N ASP A 178 15.92 -2.77 0.59
CA ASP A 178 16.11 -1.31 0.43
C ASP A 178 15.94 -0.85 -1.02
N SER A 179 16.18 -1.75 -1.99
CA SER A 179 16.07 -1.43 -3.41
C SER A 179 14.64 -1.46 -3.99
N LEU A 180 13.64 -2.03 -3.27
CA LEU A 180 12.30 -2.26 -3.82
C LEU A 180 11.26 -1.21 -3.42
N ASP A 181 11.43 -0.54 -2.28
CA ASP A 181 10.37 0.28 -1.66
C ASP A 181 10.65 1.79 -1.56
N TYR A 182 11.69 2.29 -2.21
CA TYR A 182 12.09 3.70 -2.07
C TYR A 182 11.01 4.70 -2.46
N ALA A 183 10.26 4.45 -3.51
CA ALA A 183 9.22 5.34 -4.00
C ALA A 183 7.81 4.94 -3.53
N HIS A 184 7.68 4.15 -2.46
CA HIS A 184 6.38 3.86 -1.85
C HIS A 184 5.80 5.13 -1.23
N HIS A 185 4.48 5.32 -1.33
CA HIS A 185 3.81 6.53 -0.82
C HIS A 185 4.04 6.75 0.68
N GLU A 186 4.17 5.71 1.50
CA GLU A 186 4.47 5.82 2.93
C GLU A 186 5.86 6.42 3.21
N ARG A 187 6.86 6.11 2.36
CA ARG A 187 8.18 6.76 2.44
C ARG A 187 8.13 8.19 1.92
N MET A 188 7.36 8.44 0.86
CA MET A 188 7.12 9.81 0.41
C MET A 188 6.40 10.62 1.50
N ALA A 189 5.49 10.02 2.29
CA ALA A 189 4.85 10.67 3.42
C ALA A 189 5.88 11.19 4.44
N SER A 190 6.90 10.39 4.77
CA SER A 190 7.99 10.84 5.66
C SER A 190 8.76 12.04 5.10
N ILE A 191 8.98 12.08 3.78
CA ILE A 191 9.64 13.22 3.12
C ILE A 191 8.74 14.46 3.19
N VAL A 192 7.46 14.30 2.87
CA VAL A 192 6.47 15.38 2.96
C VAL A 192 6.43 15.94 4.37
N ILE A 193 6.28 15.11 5.40
CA ILE A 193 6.24 15.55 6.80
C ILE A 193 7.50 16.35 7.16
N ASN A 194 8.68 15.85 6.82
CA ASN A 194 9.94 16.45 7.26
C ASN A 194 10.36 17.72 6.48
N LYS A 195 9.86 17.90 5.24
CA LYS A 195 10.34 18.97 4.35
C LYS A 195 9.27 20.00 3.95
N SER A 196 8.06 19.94 4.53
CA SER A 196 6.94 20.78 4.10
C SER A 196 6.40 21.78 5.13
N GLY A 197 6.99 21.84 6.33
CA GLY A 197 6.45 22.61 7.45
C GLY A 197 5.43 21.85 8.32
N ILE A 198 5.00 20.65 7.92
CA ILE A 198 4.14 19.80 8.78
C ILE A 198 4.88 19.42 10.06
N ARG A 199 6.18 19.12 9.97
CA ARG A 199 7.02 18.85 11.16
C ARG A 199 7.01 20.01 12.13
N ASP A 200 7.09 21.25 11.64
CA ASP A 200 7.05 22.44 12.47
C ASP A 200 5.69 22.59 13.18
N ILE A 201 4.57 22.34 12.47
CA ILE A 201 3.23 22.32 13.10
C ILE A 201 3.16 21.29 14.23
N LEU A 202 3.69 20.09 14.03
CA LEU A 202 3.70 19.04 15.04
C LEU A 202 4.50 19.45 16.29
N LEU A 203 5.66 20.07 16.11
CA LEU A 203 6.55 20.51 17.20
C LEU A 203 6.01 21.77 17.89
N ASP A 204 5.51 22.74 17.14
CA ASP A 204 4.97 24.01 17.67
C ASP A 204 3.69 23.82 18.48
N SER A 205 3.01 22.68 18.34
CA SER A 205 1.87 22.32 19.20
C SER A 205 2.25 22.27 20.68
N GLY A 206 3.51 22.01 21.00
CA GLY A 206 4.00 21.79 22.36
C GLY A 206 3.53 20.48 23.00
N GLU A 207 2.82 19.64 22.24
CA GLU A 207 2.32 18.34 22.68
C GLU A 207 3.29 17.21 22.35
N LEU A 208 4.18 17.41 21.37
CA LEU A 208 5.09 16.41 20.84
C LEU A 208 6.53 16.92 20.86
N ASP A 209 7.46 16.02 21.15
CA ASP A 209 8.89 16.26 20.99
C ASP A 209 9.44 15.72 19.66
N GLN A 210 10.74 15.93 19.42
CA GLN A 210 11.42 15.51 18.18
C GLN A 210 11.35 13.99 17.98
N GLU A 211 11.51 13.21 19.05
CA GLU A 211 11.51 11.75 19.00
C GLU A 211 10.13 11.21 18.66
N GLN A 212 9.08 11.80 19.23
CA GLN A 212 7.69 11.44 18.96
C GLN A 212 7.28 11.76 17.52
N VAL A 213 7.76 12.87 16.92
CA VAL A 213 7.54 13.17 15.51
C VAL A 213 8.29 12.17 14.60
N ASP A 214 9.49 11.77 14.99
CA ASP A 214 10.22 10.72 14.29
C ASP A 214 9.52 9.35 14.42
N ASP A 215 8.88 9.08 15.57
CA ASP A 215 8.05 7.89 15.77
C ASP A 215 6.84 7.88 14.85
N ILE A 216 6.15 9.00 14.67
CA ILE A 216 5.06 9.11 13.69
C ILE A 216 5.54 8.70 12.30
N CYS A 217 6.69 9.21 11.84
CA CYS A 217 7.27 8.84 10.55
C CYS A 217 7.63 7.34 10.48
N ARG A 218 8.19 6.77 11.57
CA ARG A 218 8.53 5.35 11.65
C ARG A 218 7.29 4.44 11.66
N ILE A 219 6.21 4.86 12.32
CA ILE A 219 4.93 4.15 12.31
C ILE A 219 4.36 4.14 10.90
N ILE A 220 4.32 5.30 10.22
CA ILE A 220 3.84 5.40 8.84
C ILE A 220 4.66 4.52 7.88
N ALA A 221 5.98 4.47 8.06
CA ALA A 221 6.86 3.64 7.24
C ALA A 221 6.88 2.14 7.63
N GLY A 222 6.09 1.72 8.64
CA GLY A 222 6.06 0.34 9.12
C GLY A 222 7.33 -0.13 9.82
N SER A 223 8.21 0.79 10.25
CA SER A 223 9.53 0.49 10.84
C SER A 223 9.59 0.69 12.36
N TYR A 224 8.52 1.17 12.98
CA TYR A 224 8.44 1.31 14.44
C TYR A 224 8.16 -0.04 15.10
N SER A 225 8.92 -0.34 16.18
CA SER A 225 8.76 -1.58 16.92
C SER A 225 7.75 -1.43 18.06
N GLY A 226 6.46 -1.67 17.76
CA GLY A 226 5.40 -1.58 18.75
C GLY A 226 4.04 -1.95 18.16
N PHE A 227 3.02 -2.05 19.03
CA PHE A 227 1.64 -2.32 18.60
C PHE A 227 1.06 -1.17 17.79
N GLU A 228 1.62 0.02 17.89
CA GLU A 228 1.26 1.24 17.19
C GLU A 228 1.35 1.03 15.67
N THR A 229 2.43 0.39 15.22
CA THR A 229 2.58 0.01 13.81
C THR A 229 1.48 -0.95 13.37
N ALA A 230 1.12 -1.93 14.20
CA ALA A 230 0.10 -2.91 13.86
C ALA A 230 -1.32 -2.31 13.73
N ILE A 231 -1.58 -1.14 14.33
CA ILE A 231 -2.85 -0.43 14.15
C ILE A 231 -2.97 0.14 12.73
N ILE A 232 -1.84 0.42 12.05
CA ILE A 232 -1.80 1.03 10.71
C ILE A 232 -1.33 0.03 9.66
N HIS A 233 -0.50 -0.94 10.03
CA HIS A 233 0.11 -1.93 9.12
C HIS A 233 -0.02 -3.35 9.66
N SER A 234 -1.19 -3.94 9.57
CA SER A 234 -1.40 -5.36 9.87
C SER A 234 -2.56 -5.92 9.05
N GLU A 235 -2.87 -7.20 9.19
CA GLU A 235 -4.10 -7.74 8.57
C GLU A 235 -5.39 -7.20 9.21
N LEU A 236 -5.31 -6.62 10.43
CA LEU A 236 -6.43 -6.02 11.17
C LEU A 236 -6.10 -4.56 11.52
N ASP A 237 -5.86 -3.73 10.52
CA ASP A 237 -5.49 -2.33 10.67
C ASP A 237 -6.62 -1.35 10.35
N ALA A 238 -6.43 -0.12 10.79
CA ALA A 238 -7.40 0.94 10.62
C ALA A 238 -7.57 1.35 9.15
N ASP A 239 -6.50 1.27 8.34
CA ASP A 239 -6.51 1.57 6.92
C ASP A 239 -7.45 0.62 6.17
N ARG A 240 -7.24 -0.70 6.32
CA ARG A 240 -8.09 -1.72 5.69
C ARG A 240 -9.53 -1.65 6.16
N PHE A 241 -9.77 -1.37 7.43
CA PHE A 241 -11.12 -1.23 7.97
C PHE A 241 -11.85 -0.03 7.38
N ASP A 242 -11.17 1.13 7.21
CA ASP A 242 -11.82 2.29 6.62
C ASP A 242 -12.11 2.08 5.14
N TYR A 243 -11.09 1.70 4.33
CA TYR A 243 -11.32 1.64 2.89
C TYR A 243 -12.36 0.58 2.51
N LEU A 244 -12.43 -0.57 3.19
CA LEU A 244 -13.46 -1.57 2.89
C LEU A 244 -14.88 -1.02 3.08
N LEU A 245 -15.13 -0.38 4.21
CA LEU A 245 -16.44 0.24 4.49
C LEU A 245 -16.73 1.41 3.57
N ARG A 246 -15.73 2.26 3.33
CA ARG A 246 -15.85 3.46 2.51
C ARG A 246 -16.06 3.12 1.04
N ASP A 247 -15.23 2.23 0.48
CA ASP A 247 -15.32 1.80 -0.91
C ASP A 247 -16.65 1.11 -1.19
N SER A 248 -17.08 0.22 -0.28
CA SER A 248 -18.38 -0.42 -0.35
C SER A 248 -19.51 0.61 -0.43
N LYS A 249 -19.51 1.58 0.48
CA LYS A 249 -20.53 2.62 0.52
C LYS A 249 -20.52 3.51 -0.72
N GLN A 250 -19.34 3.91 -1.19
CA GLN A 250 -19.20 4.82 -2.32
C GLN A 250 -19.46 4.15 -3.67
N THR A 251 -19.07 2.90 -3.83
CA THR A 251 -19.39 2.12 -5.04
C THR A 251 -20.84 1.65 -5.07
N GLY A 252 -21.52 1.66 -3.93
CA GLY A 252 -22.91 1.23 -3.80
C GLY A 252 -23.07 -0.30 -3.76
N VAL A 253 -21.99 -1.05 -3.53
CA VAL A 253 -22.04 -2.52 -3.38
C VAL A 253 -21.98 -2.90 -1.90
N ILE A 254 -22.47 -4.11 -1.57
CA ILE A 254 -22.48 -4.61 -0.18
C ILE A 254 -21.24 -5.45 0.16
N TYR A 255 -20.38 -5.71 -0.80
CA TYR A 255 -19.20 -6.56 -0.63
C TYR A 255 -18.22 -5.92 0.32
N GLY A 256 -17.75 -5.52 1.00
CA GLY A 256 -16.84 -4.83 1.91
C GLY A 256 -17.48 -4.47 3.25
N LEU A 257 -18.75 -4.82 3.47
CA LEU A 257 -19.41 -4.59 4.74
C LEU A 257 -19.12 -5.75 5.69
N PHE A 258 -18.75 -5.41 6.93
CA PHE A 258 -18.44 -6.35 8.01
C PHE A 258 -18.72 -5.69 9.38
N ASP A 259 -18.74 -6.46 10.46
CA ASP A 259 -19.00 -5.95 11.81
C ASP A 259 -17.71 -5.41 12.47
N LEU A 260 -17.33 -4.17 12.10
CA LEU A 260 -16.16 -3.47 12.63
C LEU A 260 -16.22 -3.33 14.17
N ASP A 261 -17.39 -2.95 14.72
CA ASP A 261 -17.53 -2.72 16.16
C ASP A 261 -17.30 -4.01 16.95
N GLN A 262 -17.70 -5.16 16.41
CA GLN A 262 -17.44 -6.46 17.04
C GLN A 262 -15.94 -6.80 17.02
N ILE A 263 -15.22 -6.51 15.92
CA ILE A 263 -13.78 -6.74 15.85
C ILE A 263 -13.08 -5.84 16.87
N ILE A 264 -13.30 -4.52 16.83
CA ILE A 264 -12.65 -3.57 17.74
C ILE A 264 -12.95 -3.93 19.20
N ARG A 265 -14.21 -4.22 19.54
CA ARG A 265 -14.60 -4.63 20.91
C ARG A 265 -13.88 -5.87 21.40
N ARG A 266 -13.43 -6.76 20.50
CA ARG A 266 -12.72 -8.00 20.82
C ARG A 266 -11.22 -7.93 20.66
N LEU A 267 -10.71 -6.80 20.18
CA LEU A 267 -9.28 -6.57 20.03
C LEU A 267 -8.59 -6.58 21.41
N GLU A 268 -7.44 -7.24 21.50
CA GLU A 268 -6.58 -7.28 22.69
C GLU A 268 -5.10 -7.13 22.26
N TYR A 269 -4.26 -6.76 23.21
CA TYR A 269 -2.81 -6.74 23.01
C TYR A 269 -2.14 -7.73 23.96
N LEU A 270 -1.28 -8.57 23.41
CA LEU A 270 -0.45 -9.53 24.13
C LEU A 270 0.98 -8.98 24.22
N GLU A 271 1.43 -8.70 25.44
CA GLU A 271 2.82 -8.29 25.66
C GLU A 271 3.78 -9.47 25.43
N PRO A 272 5.00 -9.23 24.92
CA PRO A 272 6.04 -10.25 24.89
C PRO A 272 6.33 -10.74 26.31
N THR A 273 6.34 -12.06 26.52
CA THR A 273 6.74 -12.62 27.80
C THR A 273 8.19 -13.13 27.71
N THR A 274 8.94 -13.04 28.81
CA THR A 274 10.35 -13.47 28.88
C THR A 274 10.53 -14.99 28.70
N SER A 275 9.46 -15.73 28.71
CA SER A 275 9.42 -17.20 28.51
C SER A 275 9.08 -17.60 27.08
N ASP A 276 8.69 -16.67 26.22
CA ASP A 276 8.27 -16.96 24.85
C ASP A 276 9.50 -17.06 23.95
N LEU A 277 10.11 -18.25 23.93
CA LEU A 277 11.01 -18.67 22.86
C LEU A 277 10.26 -18.86 21.52
N ASP A 278 8.92 -18.80 21.54
CA ASP A 278 8.06 -18.76 20.37
C ASP A 278 7.82 -17.29 19.96
N GLU A 279 8.65 -16.81 19.07
CA GLU A 279 8.69 -15.45 18.48
C GLU A 279 7.40 -15.04 17.73
N GLY A 280 6.25 -15.50 18.07
CA GLY A 280 5.01 -15.20 17.34
C GLY A 280 3.80 -14.90 18.21
N THR A 281 3.93 -14.88 19.54
CA THR A 281 2.76 -14.81 20.44
C THR A 281 2.40 -13.42 20.91
N SER A 282 3.31 -12.42 20.79
CA SER A 282 3.05 -11.02 21.13
C SER A 282 2.34 -10.24 20.02
N GLY A 283 1.73 -9.11 20.35
CA GLY A 283 1.09 -8.19 19.43
C GLY A 283 -0.43 -8.16 19.49
N LEU A 284 -1.07 -7.59 18.46
CA LEU A 284 -2.53 -7.53 18.38
C LEU A 284 -3.13 -8.93 18.23
N CYS A 285 -4.20 -9.18 18.97
CA CYS A 285 -5.00 -10.42 18.85
C CYS A 285 -6.48 -10.12 19.04
N VAL A 286 -7.32 -11.08 18.69
CA VAL A 286 -8.77 -10.98 18.87
C VAL A 286 -9.23 -12.10 19.82
N ASP A 287 -10.05 -11.75 20.80
CA ASP A 287 -10.73 -12.75 21.63
C ASP A 287 -11.55 -13.72 20.75
N TYR A 288 -11.55 -15.01 21.07
CA TYR A 288 -12.20 -16.05 20.26
C TYR A 288 -13.66 -15.75 19.89
N ARG A 289 -14.37 -14.96 20.72
CA ARG A 289 -15.76 -14.56 20.45
C ARG A 289 -15.86 -13.57 19.27
N GLY A 290 -14.76 -12.96 18.86
CA GLY A 290 -14.65 -12.09 17.68
C GLY A 290 -14.21 -12.82 16.41
N GLN A 291 -13.81 -14.10 16.51
CA GLN A 291 -13.23 -14.85 15.39
C GLN A 291 -14.12 -14.83 14.13
N LYS A 292 -15.44 -15.01 14.29
CA LYS A 292 -16.36 -15.02 13.14
C LYS A 292 -16.51 -13.66 12.47
N ALA A 293 -16.40 -12.56 13.21
CA ALA A 293 -16.38 -11.21 12.64
C ALA A 293 -15.09 -10.97 11.83
N VAL A 294 -13.96 -11.52 12.28
CA VAL A 294 -12.70 -11.47 11.54
C VAL A 294 -12.75 -12.30 10.26
N GLU A 295 -13.32 -13.50 10.33
CA GLU A 295 -13.52 -14.35 9.14
C GLU A 295 -14.43 -13.66 8.10
N ASP A 296 -15.51 -13.03 8.55
CA ASP A 296 -16.42 -12.24 7.70
C ASP A 296 -15.71 -11.06 7.05
N TYR A 297 -14.90 -10.32 7.81
CA TYR A 297 -14.07 -9.22 7.30
C TYR A 297 -13.12 -9.68 6.18
N LEU A 298 -12.41 -10.80 6.36
CA LEU A 298 -11.49 -11.32 5.33
C LEU A 298 -12.24 -11.75 4.06
N LEU A 299 -13.42 -12.34 4.21
CA LEU A 299 -14.28 -12.69 3.08
C LEU A 299 -14.85 -11.43 2.39
N ALA A 300 -15.27 -10.43 3.15
CA ALA A 300 -15.75 -9.15 2.63
C ALA A 300 -14.65 -8.46 1.80
N ARG A 301 -13.40 -8.45 2.30
CA ARG A 301 -12.24 -7.95 1.56
C ARG A 301 -12.04 -8.72 0.26
N TYR A 302 -12.02 -10.04 0.30
CA TYR A 302 -11.86 -10.87 -0.89
C TYR A 302 -12.94 -10.57 -1.95
N PHE A 303 -14.21 -10.49 -1.54
CA PHE A 303 -15.30 -10.21 -2.48
C PHE A 303 -15.26 -8.79 -3.04
N LEU A 304 -14.92 -7.77 -2.24
CA LEU A 304 -14.77 -6.41 -2.74
C LEU A 304 -13.67 -6.34 -3.81
N TYR A 305 -12.52 -6.94 -3.55
CA TYR A 305 -11.40 -6.94 -4.50
C TYR A 305 -11.75 -7.69 -5.78
N SER A 306 -12.24 -8.92 -5.68
CA SER A 306 -12.52 -9.77 -6.84
C SER A 306 -13.65 -9.25 -7.73
N THR A 307 -14.62 -8.49 -7.18
CA THR A 307 -15.80 -8.04 -7.93
C THR A 307 -15.75 -6.56 -8.30
N VAL A 308 -15.11 -5.72 -7.49
CA VAL A 308 -15.10 -4.26 -7.66
C VAL A 308 -13.72 -3.77 -8.10
N ILE A 309 -12.69 -4.00 -7.29
CA ILE A 309 -11.36 -3.45 -7.56
C ILE A 309 -10.77 -4.07 -8.84
N TYR A 310 -10.89 -5.40 -8.99
CA TYR A 310 -10.39 -6.13 -10.16
C TYR A 310 -11.46 -6.33 -11.25
N GLN A 311 -12.44 -5.41 -11.31
CA GLN A 311 -13.40 -5.43 -12.41
C GLN A 311 -12.66 -5.18 -13.74
N LYS A 312 -12.89 -6.08 -14.72
CA LYS A 312 -12.13 -6.13 -15.98
C LYS A 312 -11.98 -4.80 -16.71
N THR A 313 -13.05 -4.01 -16.82
CA THR A 313 -12.98 -2.71 -17.49
C THR A 313 -12.10 -1.72 -16.72
N SER A 314 -12.17 -1.73 -15.39
CA SER A 314 -11.32 -0.90 -14.51
C SER A 314 -9.86 -1.28 -14.66
N ILE A 315 -9.52 -2.58 -14.65
CA ILE A 315 -8.15 -3.07 -14.88
C ILE A 315 -7.60 -2.51 -16.20
N GLY A 316 -8.40 -2.55 -17.27
CA GLY A 316 -8.00 -2.02 -18.58
C GLY A 316 -7.68 -0.52 -18.53
N PHE A 317 -8.49 0.29 -17.84
CA PHE A 317 -8.22 1.73 -17.66
C PHE A 317 -7.01 2.00 -16.77
N HIS A 318 -6.87 1.29 -15.65
CA HIS A 318 -5.74 1.44 -14.75
C HIS A 318 -4.43 1.12 -15.45
N HIS A 319 -4.40 0.03 -16.19
CA HIS A 319 -3.20 -0.38 -16.93
C HIS A 319 -2.85 0.61 -18.04
N MET A 320 -3.85 1.10 -18.77
CA MET A 320 -3.67 2.14 -19.80
C MET A 320 -3.09 3.43 -19.22
N ALA A 321 -3.60 3.90 -18.06
CA ALA A 321 -3.07 5.09 -17.38
C ALA A 321 -1.63 4.89 -16.88
N SER A 322 -1.32 3.72 -16.35
CA SER A 322 0.03 3.36 -15.93
C SER A 322 1.02 3.36 -17.11
N MET A 323 0.65 2.77 -18.26
CA MET A 323 1.49 2.77 -19.48
C MET A 323 1.69 4.19 -20.03
N VAL A 324 0.64 5.01 -20.03
CA VAL A 324 0.75 6.42 -20.46
C VAL A 324 1.70 7.18 -19.55
N TYR A 325 1.58 7.03 -18.23
CA TYR A 325 2.50 7.68 -17.30
C TYR A 325 3.94 7.21 -17.50
N GLU A 326 4.17 5.90 -17.66
CA GLU A 326 5.50 5.32 -17.94
C GLU A 326 6.12 5.95 -19.21
N GLY A 327 5.35 6.04 -20.30
CA GLY A 327 5.84 6.64 -21.54
C GLY A 327 6.07 8.16 -21.46
N LEU A 328 5.30 8.88 -20.63
CA LEU A 328 5.52 10.30 -20.34
C LEU A 328 6.74 10.52 -19.42
N LEU A 329 6.95 9.60 -18.48
CA LEU A 329 8.10 9.61 -17.57
C LEU A 329 9.42 9.44 -18.36
N GLU A 330 9.46 8.49 -19.31
CA GLU A 330 10.60 8.28 -20.19
C GLU A 330 10.98 9.53 -20.98
N ARG A 331 10.01 10.40 -21.29
CA ARG A 331 10.19 11.66 -22.05
C ARG A 331 10.36 12.90 -21.19
N GLY A 332 10.35 12.76 -19.86
CA GLY A 332 10.50 13.91 -18.94
C GLY A 332 9.27 14.84 -18.86
N HIS A 333 8.08 14.39 -19.26
CA HIS A 333 6.83 15.16 -19.15
C HIS A 333 6.20 15.10 -17.75
N VAL A 334 6.50 14.09 -16.98
CA VAL A 334 6.00 13.86 -15.63
C VAL A 334 7.17 13.56 -14.67
N PRO A 335 7.05 13.90 -13.38
CA PRO A 335 8.14 13.71 -12.44
C PRO A 335 8.39 12.25 -12.11
N SER A 336 9.67 11.90 -11.99
CA SER A 336 10.14 10.68 -11.33
C SER A 336 10.15 10.87 -9.81
N TYR A 337 10.40 9.78 -9.07
CA TYR A 337 10.64 9.87 -7.63
C TYR A 337 11.76 10.86 -7.27
N PHE A 338 12.86 10.85 -8.03
CA PHE A 338 14.01 11.72 -7.77
C PHE A 338 13.69 13.20 -8.05
N ASP A 339 12.90 13.50 -9.09
CA ASP A 339 12.42 14.85 -9.35
C ASP A 339 11.55 15.37 -8.21
N LEU A 340 10.70 14.50 -7.62
CA LEU A 340 9.89 14.88 -6.47
C LEU A 340 10.75 15.18 -5.23
N ILE A 341 11.81 14.41 -4.98
CA ILE A 341 12.77 14.72 -3.91
C ILE A 341 13.42 16.09 -4.14
N GLU A 342 13.87 16.35 -5.37
CA GLU A 342 14.51 17.62 -5.73
C GLU A 342 13.57 18.83 -5.55
N ILE A 343 12.28 18.68 -5.83
CA ILE A 343 11.25 19.71 -5.57
C ILE A 343 11.25 20.09 -4.08
N PHE A 344 11.27 19.11 -3.18
CA PHE A 344 11.34 19.36 -1.74
C PHE A 344 12.69 19.95 -1.31
N ASP A 345 13.80 19.50 -1.89
CA ASP A 345 15.14 20.01 -1.57
C ASP A 345 15.32 21.46 -1.98
N LYS A 346 14.65 21.87 -3.06
CA LYS A 346 14.60 23.28 -3.53
C LYS A 346 13.59 24.14 -2.77
N GLY A 347 12.76 23.56 -1.92
CA GLY A 347 11.68 24.25 -1.19
C GLY A 347 10.52 24.68 -2.10
N ASP A 348 10.37 24.09 -3.29
CA ASP A 348 9.26 24.38 -4.22
C ASP A 348 8.02 23.54 -3.89
N ILE A 349 7.52 23.69 -2.66
CA ILE A 349 6.35 22.97 -2.16
C ILE A 349 5.12 23.23 -3.03
N GLY A 350 5.00 24.44 -3.60
CA GLY A 350 3.89 24.80 -4.49
C GLY A 350 3.80 23.92 -5.73
N HIS A 351 4.93 23.42 -6.23
CA HIS A 351 4.96 22.47 -7.34
C HIS A 351 4.36 21.11 -6.92
N TYR A 352 4.75 20.58 -5.75
CA TYR A 352 4.21 19.32 -5.24
C TYR A 352 2.73 19.42 -4.87
N MET A 353 2.24 20.58 -4.41
CA MET A 353 0.81 20.81 -4.15
C MET A 353 -0.06 20.59 -5.39
N ASN A 354 0.46 20.93 -6.58
CA ASN A 354 -0.25 20.72 -7.84
C ASN A 354 -0.07 19.31 -8.41
N PHE A 355 0.73 18.46 -7.79
CA PHE A 355 0.95 17.08 -8.22
C PHE A 355 -0.17 16.18 -7.69
N ASP A 356 -1.36 16.30 -8.28
CA ASP A 356 -2.60 15.57 -7.99
C ASP A 356 -3.22 14.99 -9.27
N ASP A 357 -4.43 14.46 -9.20
CA ASP A 357 -5.10 13.88 -10.37
C ASP A 357 -5.26 14.91 -11.50
N SER A 358 -5.48 16.20 -11.16
CA SER A 358 -5.65 17.26 -12.18
C SER A 358 -4.39 17.47 -13.01
N PHE A 359 -3.21 17.37 -12.38
CA PHE A 359 -1.92 17.45 -13.07
C PHE A 359 -1.81 16.43 -14.21
N PHE A 360 -2.16 15.19 -13.94
CA PHE A 360 -2.14 14.12 -14.95
C PHE A 360 -3.10 14.44 -16.11
N TRP A 361 -4.33 14.83 -15.77
CA TRP A 361 -5.34 15.16 -16.78
C TRP A 361 -4.98 16.38 -17.64
N GLU A 362 -4.31 17.39 -17.07
CA GLU A 362 -3.84 18.55 -17.83
C GLU A 362 -2.79 18.15 -18.87
N ILE A 363 -1.84 17.29 -18.52
CA ILE A 363 -0.84 16.78 -19.45
C ILE A 363 -1.52 16.01 -20.59
N LEU A 364 -2.45 15.10 -20.28
CA LEU A 364 -3.17 14.34 -21.31
C LEU A 364 -3.94 15.26 -22.27
N LYS A 365 -4.59 16.31 -21.77
CA LYS A 365 -5.28 17.31 -22.59
C LYS A 365 -4.30 18.06 -23.48
N ALA A 366 -3.14 18.43 -22.97
CA ALA A 366 -2.13 19.16 -23.72
C ALA A 366 -1.61 18.35 -24.91
N ILE A 367 -1.15 17.11 -24.68
CA ILE A 367 -0.60 16.24 -25.75
C ILE A 367 -1.67 15.75 -26.74
N THR A 368 -2.93 15.64 -26.31
CA THR A 368 -4.02 15.23 -27.22
C THR A 368 -4.53 16.37 -28.09
N SER A 369 -4.41 17.63 -27.61
CA SER A 369 -4.76 18.84 -28.36
C SER A 369 -3.69 19.21 -29.38
N ASP A 370 -2.44 18.97 -29.06
CA ASP A 370 -1.27 19.27 -29.86
C ASP A 370 -0.28 18.08 -29.75
N PRO A 371 -0.38 17.12 -30.68
CA PRO A 371 0.43 15.90 -30.65
C PRO A 371 1.94 16.13 -30.74
N GLU A 372 2.38 17.26 -31.30
CA GLU A 372 3.82 17.58 -31.41
C GLU A 372 4.45 17.82 -30.03
N LYS A 373 3.66 18.24 -29.04
CA LYS A 373 4.12 18.46 -27.66
C LYS A 373 4.70 17.25 -26.97
N ILE A 374 4.41 16.04 -27.43
CA ILE A 374 4.99 14.83 -26.85
C ILE A 374 6.47 14.66 -27.19
N GLU A 375 6.91 15.28 -28.31
CA GLU A 375 8.31 15.27 -28.76
C GLU A 375 9.07 16.51 -28.29
N GLU A 376 8.37 17.53 -27.75
CA GLU A 376 8.99 18.71 -27.16
C GLU A 376 9.47 18.42 -25.73
N GLU A 377 10.42 19.21 -25.22
CA GLU A 377 10.76 19.15 -23.79
C GLU A 377 9.51 19.44 -22.93
N GLY A 378 9.26 18.61 -21.92
CA GLY A 378 8.13 18.77 -21.02
C GLY A 378 8.12 20.14 -20.34
N LYS A 379 6.92 20.68 -20.05
CA LYS A 379 6.72 22.01 -19.42
C LYS A 379 7.59 22.22 -18.17
N TYR A 380 7.89 21.17 -17.43
CA TYR A 380 8.64 21.19 -16.17
C TYR A 380 10.09 20.71 -16.34
N GLN A 381 10.49 20.29 -17.56
CA GLN A 381 11.84 19.85 -17.89
C GLN A 381 12.41 18.81 -16.89
N TYR A 382 11.61 17.82 -16.54
CA TYR A 382 12.10 16.70 -15.75
C TYR A 382 13.19 15.94 -16.52
N ALA A 383 14.14 15.37 -15.81
CA ALA A 383 15.19 14.59 -16.44
C ALA A 383 14.58 13.39 -17.22
N SER A 384 14.85 13.31 -18.52
CA SER A 384 14.52 12.11 -19.30
C SER A 384 15.19 10.90 -18.68
N THR A 385 14.44 9.80 -18.51
CA THR A 385 14.96 8.60 -17.87
C THR A 385 15.78 7.72 -18.80
N LEU A 386 15.77 7.99 -20.12
CA LEU A 386 16.46 7.22 -21.13
C LEU A 386 17.43 8.06 -21.95
N ASP A 387 18.73 7.74 -21.84
CA ASP A 387 19.80 8.29 -22.67
C ASP A 387 19.84 7.67 -24.09
N THR A 388 19.04 6.61 -24.34
CA THR A 388 19.20 5.75 -25.52
C THR A 388 18.34 6.12 -26.73
N GLY A 389 17.39 7.04 -26.57
CA GLY A 389 16.48 7.44 -27.67
C GLY A 389 15.46 6.37 -28.12
N GLU A 390 15.49 5.20 -27.52
CA GLU A 390 14.49 4.15 -27.76
C GLU A 390 13.45 4.15 -26.63
N TYR A 391 12.29 4.75 -26.89
CA TYR A 391 11.16 4.75 -25.98
C TYR A 391 10.40 3.43 -26.02
N ARG A 392 9.95 2.95 -24.87
CA ARG A 392 9.19 1.71 -24.74
C ARG A 392 7.85 1.78 -25.49
N TYR A 393 7.20 2.95 -25.47
CA TYR A 393 5.93 3.17 -26.12
C TYR A 393 6.05 4.24 -27.20
N PRO A 394 5.58 3.99 -28.45
CA PRO A 394 5.51 5.01 -29.50
C PRO A 394 4.62 6.18 -29.10
N SER A 395 4.89 7.37 -29.63
CA SER A 395 4.16 8.60 -29.31
C SER A 395 2.69 8.54 -29.69
N ASP A 396 2.37 7.94 -30.84
CA ASP A 396 1.00 7.73 -31.30
C ASP A 396 0.21 6.79 -30.39
N PHE A 397 0.85 5.76 -29.81
CA PHE A 397 0.25 4.89 -28.79
C PHE A 397 -0.13 5.68 -27.53
N ILE A 398 0.79 6.50 -26.99
CA ILE A 398 0.55 7.33 -25.81
C ILE A 398 -0.60 8.31 -26.06
N ILE A 399 -0.61 8.96 -27.24
CA ILE A 399 -1.65 9.93 -27.63
C ILE A 399 -3.00 9.23 -27.75
N ASP A 400 -3.08 8.05 -28.39
CA ASP A 400 -4.33 7.31 -28.52
C ASP A 400 -4.86 6.83 -27.16
N CYS A 401 -3.99 6.29 -26.31
CA CYS A 401 -4.36 5.90 -24.94
C CYS A 401 -4.83 7.11 -24.10
N SER A 402 -4.17 8.26 -24.25
CA SER A 402 -4.58 9.51 -23.59
C SER A 402 -5.98 9.97 -24.04
N LYS A 403 -6.25 9.93 -25.34
CA LYS A 403 -7.59 10.22 -25.87
C LYS A 403 -8.65 9.25 -25.34
N ARG A 404 -8.30 7.96 -25.22
CA ARG A 404 -9.20 6.93 -24.65
C ARG A 404 -9.52 7.18 -23.18
N LEU A 405 -8.51 7.55 -22.40
CA LEU A 405 -8.69 7.92 -20.98
C LEU A 405 -9.61 9.15 -20.86
N LEU A 406 -9.32 10.24 -21.59
CA LEU A 406 -10.12 11.47 -21.56
C LEU A 406 -11.58 11.26 -22.03
N MET A 407 -11.81 10.37 -22.98
CA MET A 407 -13.12 10.09 -23.59
C MET A 407 -13.82 8.87 -22.98
N ARG A 408 -13.24 8.26 -21.95
CA ARG A 408 -13.73 7.01 -21.33
C ARG A 408 -13.97 5.90 -22.37
N ARG A 409 -13.00 5.66 -23.26
CA ARG A 409 -13.07 4.59 -24.27
C ARG A 409 -12.23 3.39 -23.80
N PRO A 410 -12.86 2.31 -23.30
CA PRO A 410 -12.11 1.17 -22.79
C PRO A 410 -11.36 0.43 -23.89
N LEU A 411 -10.31 -0.27 -23.50
CA LEU A 411 -9.72 -1.33 -24.31
C LEU A 411 -10.72 -2.47 -24.52
N LYS A 412 -10.52 -3.25 -25.56
CA LYS A 412 -11.32 -4.44 -25.83
C LYS A 412 -10.72 -5.65 -25.16
N LEU A 413 -11.52 -6.32 -24.37
CA LEU A 413 -11.14 -7.59 -23.75
C LEU A 413 -11.20 -8.69 -24.83
N VAL A 414 -10.06 -9.32 -25.08
CA VAL A 414 -9.92 -10.47 -25.98
C VAL A 414 -10.23 -11.74 -25.23
N LYS A 415 -9.56 -11.96 -24.11
CA LYS A 415 -9.72 -13.15 -23.29
C LYS A 415 -9.53 -12.80 -21.81
N GLU A 416 -10.28 -13.50 -20.96
CA GLU A 416 -10.14 -13.45 -19.51
C GLU A 416 -10.18 -14.87 -18.96
N GLU A 417 -9.24 -15.20 -18.10
CA GLU A 417 -9.24 -16.44 -17.35
C GLU A 417 -9.11 -16.10 -15.86
N GLN A 418 -9.98 -16.68 -15.07
CA GLN A 418 -9.93 -16.56 -13.60
C GLN A 418 -9.83 -17.95 -13.01
N ALA A 419 -8.91 -18.14 -12.08
CA ALA A 419 -8.78 -19.39 -11.35
C ALA A 419 -8.40 -19.16 -9.90
N ILE A 420 -8.99 -19.96 -9.01
CA ILE A 420 -8.52 -20.07 -7.64
C ILE A 420 -7.49 -21.21 -7.61
N VAL A 421 -6.24 -20.86 -7.38
CA VAL A 421 -5.11 -21.79 -7.37
C VAL A 421 -4.51 -21.94 -5.98
N GLN A 422 -3.77 -23.02 -5.74
CA GLN A 422 -2.96 -23.13 -4.53
C GLN A 422 -1.70 -22.31 -4.67
N LYS A 423 -1.34 -21.52 -3.64
CA LYS A 423 -0.11 -20.72 -3.61
C LYS A 423 1.16 -21.56 -3.83
N SER A 424 1.17 -22.80 -3.34
CA SER A 424 2.30 -23.73 -3.41
C SER A 424 2.38 -24.56 -4.71
N SER A 425 1.35 -24.49 -5.56
CA SER A 425 1.35 -25.29 -6.78
C SER A 425 1.98 -24.52 -7.93
N SER A 426 3.06 -25.08 -8.49
CA SER A 426 3.63 -24.68 -9.79
C SER A 426 2.66 -24.87 -10.98
N THR A 427 1.44 -25.32 -10.71
CA THR A 427 0.36 -25.56 -11.68
C THR A 427 -0.40 -24.27 -12.09
N SER A 428 0.28 -23.14 -12.09
CA SER A 428 -0.19 -21.98 -12.89
C SER A 428 -0.04 -22.25 -14.41
N SER A 429 0.17 -23.50 -14.80
CA SER A 429 0.53 -23.87 -16.16
C SER A 429 -0.58 -23.66 -17.20
N SER A 430 -1.86 -23.69 -16.85
CA SER A 430 -2.95 -23.41 -17.81
C SER A 430 -3.13 -21.92 -18.07
N LEU A 431 -2.94 -21.06 -17.04
CA LEU A 431 -3.02 -19.60 -17.18
C LEU A 431 -1.72 -19.01 -17.74
N ALA A 432 -0.63 -19.74 -17.64
CA ALA A 432 0.69 -19.31 -18.09
C ALA A 432 0.80 -19.21 -19.63
N HIS A 433 -0.04 -19.91 -20.39
CA HIS A 433 0.03 -19.91 -21.86
C HIS A 433 -0.19 -18.52 -22.49
N LEU A 434 -0.90 -17.62 -21.81
CA LEU A 434 -1.13 -16.25 -22.29
C LEU A 434 0.02 -15.28 -21.98
N HIS A 435 1.01 -15.69 -21.17
CA HIS A 435 2.06 -14.81 -20.62
C HIS A 435 3.49 -15.08 -21.12
N TYR A 436 3.71 -16.06 -21.98
CA TYR A 436 5.07 -16.38 -22.41
C TYR A 436 5.59 -15.36 -23.45
N GLY A 437 6.64 -14.62 -23.07
CA GLY A 437 7.30 -13.64 -23.94
C GLY A 437 7.59 -14.10 -25.37
N PRO A 438 8.13 -15.31 -25.60
CA PRO A 438 8.36 -15.83 -26.95
C PRO A 438 7.07 -16.04 -27.75
N ALA A 439 5.96 -16.41 -27.10
CA ALA A 439 4.67 -16.60 -27.76
C ALA A 439 4.01 -15.27 -28.13
N ILE A 440 4.20 -14.23 -27.33
CA ILE A 440 3.61 -12.91 -27.57
C ILE A 440 4.06 -12.32 -28.89
N GLU A 441 5.35 -12.34 -29.20
CA GLU A 441 5.91 -11.83 -30.46
C GLU A 441 5.35 -12.58 -31.67
N THR A 442 5.18 -13.90 -31.53
CA THR A 442 4.59 -14.73 -32.57
C THR A 442 3.11 -14.40 -32.75
N ILE A 443 2.34 -14.29 -31.65
CA ILE A 443 0.93 -13.93 -31.65
C ILE A 443 0.71 -12.57 -32.34
N CYS A 444 1.47 -11.54 -31.93
CA CYS A 444 1.37 -10.21 -32.51
C CYS A 444 1.67 -10.19 -34.00
N ARG A 445 2.73 -10.92 -34.44
CA ARG A 445 3.11 -11.02 -35.83
C ARG A 445 2.06 -11.78 -36.66
N GLU A 446 1.51 -12.87 -36.16
CA GLU A 446 0.49 -13.65 -36.86
C GLU A 446 -0.86 -12.92 -36.94
N ALA A 447 -1.19 -12.14 -35.89
CA ALA A 447 -2.37 -11.30 -35.86
C ALA A 447 -2.22 -9.98 -36.62
N ASP A 448 -1.01 -9.66 -37.10
CA ASP A 448 -0.65 -8.38 -37.71
C ASP A 448 -1.06 -7.17 -36.86
N ILE A 449 -0.64 -7.16 -35.60
CA ILE A 449 -0.88 -6.05 -34.66
C ILE A 449 0.43 -5.58 -34.03
N PRO A 450 0.55 -4.26 -33.72
CA PRO A 450 1.68 -3.74 -32.97
C PRO A 450 1.76 -4.34 -31.56
N ARG A 451 2.99 -4.62 -31.09
CA ARG A 451 3.26 -5.29 -29.82
C ARG A 451 2.66 -4.56 -28.61
N GLU A 452 2.68 -3.24 -28.61
CA GLU A 452 2.14 -2.39 -27.55
C GLU A 452 0.61 -2.55 -27.37
N TRP A 453 -0.10 -3.02 -28.37
CA TRP A 453 -1.54 -3.29 -28.32
C TRP A 453 -1.91 -4.71 -27.86
N TYR A 454 -0.94 -5.52 -27.51
CA TYR A 454 -1.13 -6.77 -26.79
C TYR A 454 -0.87 -6.53 -25.29
N ILE A 455 -1.93 -6.24 -24.53
CA ILE A 455 -1.87 -5.76 -23.15
C ILE A 455 -2.36 -6.86 -22.22
N THR A 456 -1.51 -7.31 -21.32
CA THR A 456 -1.76 -8.47 -20.46
C THR A 456 -1.50 -8.15 -18.98
N PRO A 457 -2.41 -7.45 -18.29
CA PRO A 457 -2.30 -7.30 -16.84
C PRO A 457 -2.47 -8.65 -16.14
N LYS A 458 -1.65 -8.87 -15.12
CA LYS A 458 -1.75 -10.00 -14.21
C LYS A 458 -2.21 -9.49 -12.86
N VAL A 459 -3.22 -10.11 -12.28
CA VAL A 459 -3.72 -9.83 -10.94
C VAL A 459 -3.64 -11.08 -10.10
N GLU A 460 -3.09 -10.96 -8.91
CA GLU A 460 -3.01 -12.01 -7.89
C GLU A 460 -3.61 -11.48 -6.60
N GLN A 461 -4.62 -12.16 -6.07
CA GLN A 461 -5.33 -11.75 -4.86
C GLN A 461 -5.35 -12.88 -3.83
N ASP A 462 -4.72 -12.63 -2.71
CA ASP A 462 -4.74 -13.50 -1.55
C ASP A 462 -5.95 -13.20 -0.64
N ILE A 463 -6.41 -14.23 0.07
CA ILE A 463 -7.42 -14.06 1.14
C ILE A 463 -6.73 -13.54 2.40
N THR A 464 -5.55 -14.08 2.71
CA THR A 464 -4.65 -13.64 3.78
C THR A 464 -3.21 -13.68 3.27
N GLU A 465 -2.35 -12.85 3.83
CA GLU A 465 -0.94 -12.75 3.42
C GLU A 465 -0.14 -14.03 3.70
N LEU A 466 -0.58 -14.86 4.64
CA LEU A 466 0.10 -16.08 5.04
C LEU A 466 -0.64 -17.34 4.60
N SER A 467 0.11 -18.36 4.18
CA SER A 467 -0.39 -19.72 3.95
C SER A 467 0.22 -20.69 4.96
N PRO A 468 -0.59 -21.53 5.65
CA PRO A 468 -0.06 -22.54 6.56
C PRO A 468 0.71 -23.65 5.84
N PHE A 469 0.59 -23.72 4.51
CA PHE A 469 1.20 -24.74 3.64
C PHE A 469 2.29 -24.17 2.73
N ALA A 470 2.70 -22.92 2.93
CA ALA A 470 3.77 -22.32 2.14
C ALA A 470 5.09 -23.11 2.34
N PRO A 471 5.85 -23.39 1.27
CA PRO A 471 7.18 -23.95 1.41
C PRO A 471 8.04 -22.99 2.23
N ILE A 472 8.77 -23.53 3.19
CA ILE A 472 9.71 -22.76 4.01
C ILE A 472 11.02 -22.68 3.23
N ASP A 473 11.10 -21.77 2.25
CA ASP A 473 12.34 -21.52 1.52
C ASP A 473 13.30 -20.63 2.33
N ASP A 474 12.73 -19.82 3.23
CA ASP A 474 13.45 -18.96 4.18
C ASP A 474 12.67 -18.90 5.50
N ILE A 475 13.25 -19.51 6.54
CA ILE A 475 12.64 -19.59 7.88
C ILE A 475 12.41 -18.20 8.47
N ASP A 476 13.34 -17.27 8.27
CA ASP A 476 13.25 -15.92 8.83
C ASP A 476 12.11 -15.12 8.20
N SER A 477 11.94 -15.19 6.89
CA SER A 477 10.81 -14.56 6.19
C SER A 477 9.46 -15.17 6.58
N TYR A 478 9.41 -16.50 6.73
CA TYR A 478 8.22 -17.20 7.21
C TYR A 478 7.82 -16.79 8.63
N MET A 479 8.79 -16.74 9.54
CA MET A 479 8.54 -16.35 10.94
C MET A 479 8.07 -14.89 11.04
N ARG A 480 8.61 -13.99 10.21
CA ARG A 480 8.17 -12.59 10.16
C ARG A 480 6.74 -12.45 9.66
N LEU A 481 6.40 -13.06 8.51
CA LEU A 481 5.03 -13.07 7.99
C LEU A 481 4.06 -13.68 9.01
N ARG A 482 4.50 -14.70 9.76
CA ARG A 482 3.71 -15.34 10.79
C ARG A 482 3.47 -14.40 11.99
N SER A 483 4.43 -13.54 12.34
CA SER A 483 4.24 -12.56 13.44
C SER A 483 3.13 -11.57 13.15
N ASP A 484 2.93 -11.22 11.87
CA ASP A 484 1.93 -10.24 11.42
C ASP A 484 0.54 -10.86 11.21
N SER A 485 0.44 -12.20 11.24
CA SER A 485 -0.82 -12.92 11.05
C SER A 485 -1.81 -12.71 12.18
N ILE A 486 -3.09 -12.79 11.84
CA ILE A 486 -4.19 -12.64 12.80
C ILE A 486 -4.12 -13.72 13.87
N LYS A 487 -4.07 -13.29 15.13
CA LYS A 487 -4.01 -14.15 16.32
C LYS A 487 -5.37 -14.18 17.01
N ILE A 488 -5.80 -15.37 17.40
CA ILE A 488 -7.03 -15.60 18.18
C ILE A 488 -6.68 -16.09 19.57
N LYS A 489 -7.14 -15.35 20.58
CA LYS A 489 -7.00 -15.73 21.98
C LYS A 489 -8.13 -16.66 22.40
N LYS A 490 -7.80 -17.87 22.82
CA LYS A 490 -8.75 -18.91 23.25
C LYS A 490 -9.20 -18.70 24.72
N PRO A 491 -10.29 -19.39 25.17
CA PRO A 491 -10.80 -19.28 26.54
C PRO A 491 -9.80 -19.68 27.62
N ASP A 492 -8.88 -20.59 27.32
CA ASP A 492 -7.80 -21.03 28.21
C ASP A 492 -6.59 -20.06 28.25
N SER A 493 -6.74 -18.90 27.60
CA SER A 493 -5.71 -17.88 27.44
C SER A 493 -4.55 -18.27 26.50
N SER A 494 -4.61 -19.42 25.85
CA SER A 494 -3.69 -19.76 24.77
C SER A 494 -3.99 -18.92 23.53
N THR A 495 -2.99 -18.76 22.66
CA THR A 495 -3.13 -18.03 21.40
C THR A 495 -2.88 -18.97 20.24
N ILE A 496 -3.68 -18.86 19.21
CA ILE A 496 -3.54 -19.60 17.96
C ILE A 496 -3.61 -18.61 16.78
N PHE A 497 -2.85 -18.84 15.73
CA PHE A 497 -3.05 -18.11 14.48
C PHE A 497 -4.36 -18.54 13.81
N LEU A 498 -5.11 -17.58 13.27
CA LEU A 498 -6.40 -17.87 12.63
C LEU A 498 -6.26 -18.90 11.50
N ILE A 499 -5.16 -18.86 10.77
CA ILE A 499 -4.83 -19.80 9.69
C ILE A 499 -4.55 -21.23 10.19
N ASP A 500 -4.15 -21.39 11.45
CA ASP A 500 -3.87 -22.70 12.05
C ASP A 500 -5.11 -23.30 12.74
N ASP A 501 -6.15 -22.49 12.97
CA ASP A 501 -7.36 -22.96 13.66
C ASP A 501 -8.17 -23.92 12.77
N PRO A 502 -8.31 -25.21 13.16
CA PRO A 502 -9.05 -26.19 12.37
C PRO A 502 -10.55 -25.85 12.21
N ALA A 503 -11.10 -24.97 13.06
CA ALA A 503 -12.48 -24.51 12.97
C ALA A 503 -12.65 -23.25 12.11
N SER A 504 -11.56 -22.68 11.59
CA SER A 504 -11.61 -21.49 10.75
C SER A 504 -11.78 -21.84 9.27
N ILE A 505 -12.72 -21.16 8.61
CA ILE A 505 -12.85 -21.21 7.15
C ILE A 505 -11.61 -20.59 6.46
N VAL A 506 -10.98 -19.61 7.10
CA VAL A 506 -9.79 -18.93 6.59
C VAL A 506 -8.63 -19.91 6.43
N ARG A 507 -8.49 -20.90 7.31
CA ARG A 507 -7.51 -21.97 7.16
C ARG A 507 -7.63 -22.70 5.82
N ILE A 508 -8.87 -22.96 5.38
CA ILE A 508 -9.13 -23.70 4.12
C ILE A 508 -8.81 -22.82 2.90
N LEU A 509 -8.97 -21.51 3.06
CA LEU A 509 -8.84 -20.56 1.98
C LEU A 509 -7.46 -19.87 1.94
N SER A 510 -6.68 -19.92 3.01
CA SER A 510 -5.41 -19.19 3.12
C SER A 510 -4.31 -19.69 2.19
N ASP A 511 -4.39 -20.96 1.76
CA ASP A 511 -3.50 -21.51 0.74
C ASP A 511 -3.97 -21.25 -0.70
N LYS A 512 -5.08 -20.52 -0.85
CA LYS A 512 -5.68 -20.20 -2.14
C LYS A 512 -5.42 -18.76 -2.53
N GLN A 513 -5.25 -18.57 -3.82
CA GLN A 513 -5.04 -17.28 -4.47
C GLN A 513 -5.92 -17.19 -5.70
N LEU A 514 -6.62 -16.06 -5.85
CA LEU A 514 -7.32 -15.75 -7.09
C LEU A 514 -6.31 -15.17 -8.07
N ASN A 515 -6.14 -15.84 -9.19
CA ASN A 515 -5.37 -15.33 -10.31
C ASN A 515 -6.32 -14.91 -11.43
N ILE A 516 -6.14 -13.69 -11.94
CA ILE A 516 -6.86 -13.16 -13.08
C ILE A 516 -5.86 -12.83 -14.16
N PHE A 517 -6.02 -13.43 -15.31
CA PHE A 517 -5.30 -13.12 -16.53
C PHE A 517 -6.26 -12.54 -17.53
N ALA A 518 -5.89 -11.43 -18.14
CA ALA A 518 -6.68 -10.81 -19.16
C ALA A 518 -5.79 -10.36 -20.32
N VAL A 519 -6.31 -10.48 -21.53
CA VAL A 519 -5.69 -9.92 -22.73
C VAL A 519 -6.60 -8.83 -23.26
N TYR A 520 -6.04 -7.64 -23.44
CA TYR A 520 -6.72 -6.48 -23.99
C TYR A 520 -6.03 -6.01 -25.26
N THR A 521 -6.82 -5.37 -26.11
CA THR A 521 -6.32 -4.73 -27.32
C THR A 521 -7.08 -3.44 -27.63
N LYS A 522 -6.66 -2.74 -28.68
CA LYS A 522 -7.13 -1.42 -29.06
C LYS A 522 -8.64 -1.38 -29.36
N ASP A 523 -9.11 -2.23 -30.28
CA ASP A 523 -10.46 -2.19 -30.84
C ASP A 523 -10.97 -3.57 -31.24
N GLU A 524 -12.14 -3.62 -31.86
CA GLU A 524 -12.79 -4.88 -32.23
C GLU A 524 -12.06 -5.59 -33.39
N ASP A 525 -11.47 -4.85 -34.33
CA ASP A 525 -10.69 -5.42 -35.45
C ASP A 525 -9.46 -6.18 -34.92
N TYR A 526 -8.68 -5.55 -34.03
CA TYR A 526 -7.54 -6.23 -33.39
C TYR A 526 -7.97 -7.39 -32.50
N LYS A 527 -9.13 -7.29 -31.85
CA LYS A 527 -9.67 -8.37 -31.03
C LYS A 527 -9.99 -9.60 -31.87
N GLU A 528 -10.69 -9.44 -33.00
CA GLU A 528 -11.04 -10.55 -33.90
C GLU A 528 -9.78 -11.28 -34.38
N ARG A 529 -8.76 -10.53 -34.83
CA ARG A 529 -7.47 -11.09 -35.25
C ARG A 529 -6.74 -11.84 -34.15
N LEU A 530 -6.71 -11.28 -32.91
CA LEU A 530 -6.09 -11.94 -31.77
C LEU A 530 -6.83 -13.20 -31.34
N CYS A 531 -8.17 -13.21 -31.35
CA CYS A 531 -8.95 -14.39 -31.01
C CYS A 531 -8.63 -15.56 -31.97
N GLU A 532 -8.54 -15.31 -33.29
CA GLU A 532 -8.19 -16.34 -34.27
C GLU A 532 -6.83 -16.98 -34.00
N VAL A 533 -5.83 -16.18 -33.64
CA VAL A 533 -4.47 -16.67 -33.35
C VAL A 533 -4.41 -17.37 -31.99
N ILE A 534 -4.99 -16.80 -30.94
CA ILE A 534 -4.95 -17.36 -29.58
C ILE A 534 -5.70 -18.69 -29.52
N ASP A 535 -6.86 -18.81 -30.15
CA ASP A 535 -7.64 -20.06 -30.17
C ASP A 535 -6.93 -21.15 -30.97
N ASN A 536 -6.24 -20.78 -32.03
CA ASN A 536 -5.40 -21.71 -32.79
C ASN A 536 -4.16 -22.17 -32.02
N CYS A 537 -3.64 -21.33 -31.09
CA CYS A 537 -2.52 -21.70 -30.23
C CYS A 537 -2.92 -22.65 -29.09
N GLN A 538 -4.23 -22.79 -28.78
CA GLN A 538 -4.74 -23.68 -27.73
C GLN A 538 -5.14 -25.06 -28.25
N SER A 539 -5.21 -25.27 -29.55
CA SER A 539 -5.46 -26.55 -30.20
C SER A 539 -4.16 -27.31 -30.51
#